data_04a02f955ad3d8d3a304b619b9f3b2f0
#
_entry.id   04a02f955ad3d8d3a304b619b9f3b2f0
#
_cell.length_a   1.000
_cell.length_b   1.000
_cell.length_c   1.000
_cell.angle_alpha   90.00
_cell.angle_beta   90.00
_cell.angle_gamma   90.00
#
_symmetry.space_group_name_H-M   'P 1'
#
loop_
_entity.id
_entity.type
_entity.pdbx_description
1 polymer ?
#
loop_
_entity_poly.entity_id
_entity_poly.type
_entity_poly.pdbx_seq_one_letter_code
_entity_poly.pdbx_strand_id
1 'polypeptide(L)'
;MSISRVVIIGSGQAGVECAVALRHDGFSGSIVMIGDEPDLPYQRPPLSKEFLKSVEDSSLPLKGDAVYTQSEIERRLGESVVRIDRAAKEVELSNGERVPYDHLVIATGARNRFPPIEGLDTSKVLELRTPAHARTLTG
;
A
#
# COMPACT_ATOMS: atom_id res chain seq x y z
N MET A 1 -19.79 -5.73 -23.43
CA MET A 1 -19.43 -6.15 -22.07
C MET A 1 -18.73 -4.99 -21.39
N SER A 2 -19.17 -4.60 -20.22
CA SER A 2 -18.44 -3.61 -19.42
C SER A 2 -17.11 -4.23 -18.96
N ILE A 3 -16.03 -3.46 -19.07
CA ILE A 3 -14.74 -3.87 -18.52
C ILE A 3 -14.87 -3.88 -16.99
N SER A 4 -14.65 -5.01 -16.37
CA SER A 4 -14.66 -5.13 -14.91
C SER A 4 -13.51 -4.33 -14.31
N ARG A 5 -13.78 -3.68 -13.18
CA ARG A 5 -12.77 -2.94 -12.42
C ARG A 5 -12.54 -3.59 -11.06
N VAL A 6 -11.31 -3.92 -10.78
CA VAL A 6 -10.85 -4.34 -9.45
C VAL A 6 -10.17 -3.18 -8.77
N VAL A 7 -10.64 -2.81 -7.58
CA VAL A 7 -9.96 -1.85 -6.70
C VAL A 7 -9.33 -2.63 -5.55
N ILE A 8 -8.04 -2.40 -5.30
CA ILE A 8 -7.27 -3.02 -4.23
C ILE A 8 -6.89 -1.92 -3.23
N ILE A 9 -7.41 -2.01 -2.00
CA ILE A 9 -7.04 -1.10 -0.92
C ILE A 9 -5.84 -1.68 -0.19
N GLY A 10 -4.71 -1.03 -0.32
CA GLY A 10 -3.43 -1.44 0.24
C GLY A 10 -2.40 -1.75 -0.83
N SER A 11 -1.23 -1.13 -0.72
CA SER A 11 -0.09 -1.28 -1.63
C SER A 11 1.07 -2.06 -0.99
N GLY A 12 0.78 -2.84 0.04
CA GLY A 12 1.73 -3.78 0.63
C GLY A 12 1.84 -5.06 -0.20
N GLN A 13 2.54 -6.05 0.33
CA GLN A 13 2.83 -7.30 -0.38
C GLN A 13 1.56 -8.02 -0.83
N ALA A 14 0.53 -8.12 0.01
CA ALA A 14 -0.72 -8.80 -0.34
C ALA A 14 -1.43 -8.12 -1.52
N GLY A 15 -1.50 -6.78 -1.52
CA GLY A 15 -2.12 -6.02 -2.62
C GLY A 15 -1.36 -6.18 -3.94
N VAL A 16 -0.04 -6.09 -3.88
CA VAL A 16 0.82 -6.25 -5.06
C VAL A 16 0.72 -7.65 -5.64
N GLU A 17 0.84 -8.69 -4.81
CA GLU A 17 0.75 -10.08 -5.29
C GLU A 17 -0.64 -10.37 -5.88
N CYS A 18 -1.71 -9.83 -5.28
CA CYS A 18 -3.06 -9.95 -5.83
C CYS A 18 -3.15 -9.29 -7.23
N ALA A 19 -2.65 -8.06 -7.38
CA ALA A 19 -2.70 -7.34 -8.65
C ALA A 19 -1.92 -8.08 -9.75
N VAL A 20 -0.73 -8.56 -9.43
CA VAL A 20 0.12 -9.30 -10.37
C VAL A 20 -0.51 -10.65 -10.73
N ALA A 21 -1.05 -11.38 -9.74
CA ALA A 21 -1.72 -12.66 -9.97
C ALA A 21 -2.95 -12.51 -10.89
N LEU A 22 -3.76 -11.47 -10.70
CA LEU A 22 -4.89 -11.19 -11.59
C LEU A 22 -4.44 -11.05 -13.05
N ARG A 23 -3.35 -10.34 -13.31
CA ARG A 23 -2.79 -10.21 -14.67
C ARG A 23 -2.25 -11.54 -15.20
N HIS A 24 -1.51 -12.25 -14.37
CA HIS A 24 -0.97 -13.57 -14.74
C HIS A 24 -2.07 -14.56 -15.11
N ASP A 25 -3.20 -14.53 -14.40
CA ASP A 25 -4.35 -15.38 -14.64
C ASP A 25 -5.27 -14.87 -15.77
N GLY A 26 -4.86 -13.83 -16.48
CA GLY A 26 -5.54 -13.36 -17.69
C GLY A 26 -6.67 -12.36 -17.45
N PHE A 27 -6.79 -11.77 -16.25
CA PHE A 27 -7.78 -10.72 -16.02
C PHE A 27 -7.47 -9.49 -16.89
N SER A 28 -8.37 -9.13 -17.78
CA SER A 28 -8.22 -8.04 -18.76
C SER A 28 -8.89 -6.72 -18.34
N GLY A 29 -9.60 -6.70 -17.21
CA GLY A 29 -10.24 -5.50 -16.68
C GLY A 29 -9.25 -4.51 -16.08
N SER A 30 -9.73 -3.36 -15.62
CA SER A 30 -8.87 -2.38 -14.95
C SER A 30 -8.52 -2.81 -13.53
N ILE A 31 -7.27 -2.58 -13.13
CA ILE A 31 -6.78 -2.81 -11.76
C ILE A 31 -6.27 -1.49 -11.22
N VAL A 32 -6.85 -1.05 -10.10
CA VAL A 32 -6.43 0.17 -9.38
C VAL A 32 -6.00 -0.23 -7.97
N MET A 33 -4.75 0.02 -7.64
CA MET A 33 -4.19 -0.23 -6.30
C MET A 33 -3.99 1.11 -5.58
N ILE A 34 -4.59 1.26 -4.41
CA ILE A 34 -4.59 2.51 -3.62
C ILE A 34 -3.85 2.25 -2.32
N GLY A 35 -2.82 3.04 -2.04
CA GLY A 35 -2.03 2.94 -0.82
C GLY A 35 -1.73 4.30 -0.19
N ASP A 36 -1.73 4.37 1.13
CA ASP A 36 -1.51 5.59 1.89
C ASP A 36 -0.03 6.02 1.99
N GLU A 37 0.89 5.10 1.71
CA GLU A 37 2.31 5.41 1.66
C GLU A 37 2.72 5.92 0.27
N PRO A 38 3.58 6.96 0.18
CA PRO A 38 4.00 7.54 -1.10
C PRO A 38 5.06 6.70 -1.83
N ASP A 39 5.70 5.79 -1.10
CA ASP A 39 6.76 4.95 -1.65
C ASP A 39 6.18 3.87 -2.59
N LEU A 40 6.98 3.44 -3.58
CA LEU A 40 6.68 2.24 -4.34
C LEU A 40 6.47 1.06 -3.40
N PRO A 41 5.59 0.11 -3.71
CA PRO A 41 5.40 -1.07 -2.88
C PRO A 41 6.71 -1.77 -2.57
N TYR A 42 6.96 -2.05 -1.31
CA TYR A 42 8.25 -2.51 -0.80
C TYR A 42 8.11 -3.65 0.20
N GLN A 43 9.23 -4.30 0.50
CA GLN A 43 9.34 -5.34 1.51
C GLN A 43 9.54 -4.72 2.90
N ARG A 44 8.65 -5.01 3.86
CA ARG A 44 8.79 -4.51 5.24
C ARG A 44 9.92 -5.16 6.05
N PRO A 45 10.19 -6.48 5.94
CA PRO A 45 11.21 -7.12 6.77
C PRO A 45 12.61 -6.48 6.69
N PRO A 46 13.09 -6.00 5.53
CA PRO A 46 14.39 -5.34 5.44
C PRO A 46 14.50 -4.04 6.23
N LEU A 47 13.37 -3.37 6.55
CA LEU A 47 13.37 -2.08 7.26
C LEU A 47 14.13 -2.14 8.61
N SER A 48 14.07 -3.26 9.33
CA SER A 48 14.77 -3.47 10.60
C SER A 48 16.11 -4.19 10.45
N LYS A 49 16.58 -4.39 9.24
CA LYS A 49 17.78 -5.17 8.92
C LYS A 49 18.69 -4.41 7.96
N GLU A 50 18.74 -4.86 6.70
CA GLU A 50 19.66 -4.29 5.69
C GLU A 50 19.36 -2.82 5.39
N PHE A 51 18.08 -2.44 5.34
CA PHE A 51 17.71 -1.05 5.07
C PHE A 51 18.15 -0.08 6.18
N LEU A 52 18.27 -0.51 7.44
CA LEU A 52 18.85 0.32 8.51
C LEU A 52 20.36 0.55 8.33
N LYS A 53 21.05 -0.33 7.62
CA LYS A 53 22.48 -0.16 7.33
C LYS A 53 22.72 0.79 6.18
N SER A 54 21.79 0.82 5.21
CA SER A 54 21.86 1.69 4.05
C SER A 54 20.42 2.06 3.63
N VAL A 55 19.98 3.25 3.99
CA VAL A 55 18.62 3.76 3.68
C VAL A 55 18.36 3.99 2.19
N GLU A 56 19.34 3.72 1.35
CA GLU A 56 19.27 3.80 -0.12
C GLU A 56 19.22 2.43 -0.79
N ASP A 57 18.87 1.38 -0.04
CA ASP A 57 18.81 0.02 -0.59
C ASP A 57 17.81 -0.07 -1.73
N SER A 58 18.32 -0.24 -2.94
CA SER A 58 17.53 -0.42 -4.17
C SER A 58 16.78 -1.76 -4.23
N SER A 59 17.08 -2.68 -3.34
CA SER A 59 16.40 -3.97 -3.23
C SER A 59 15.08 -3.91 -2.45
N LEU A 60 14.78 -2.78 -1.81
CA LEU A 60 13.58 -2.62 -0.99
C LEU A 60 12.26 -2.80 -1.77
N PRO A 61 12.09 -2.24 -2.99
CA PRO A 61 10.85 -2.41 -3.77
C PRO A 61 10.53 -3.89 -4.03
N LEU A 62 9.25 -4.25 -3.90
CA LEU A 62 8.74 -5.60 -4.22
C LEU A 62 8.90 -5.92 -5.71
N LYS A 63 8.59 -4.96 -6.56
CA LYS A 63 8.71 -5.04 -8.02
C LYS A 63 9.26 -3.71 -8.52
N GLY A 64 9.97 -3.73 -9.64
CA GLY A 64 10.35 -2.51 -10.34
C GLY A 64 9.14 -1.77 -10.91
N ASP A 65 9.25 -0.46 -11.06
CA ASP A 65 8.18 0.41 -11.59
C ASP A 65 7.64 -0.07 -12.93
N ALA A 66 8.53 -0.56 -13.79
CA ALA A 66 8.18 -1.08 -15.11
C ALA A 66 7.17 -2.25 -15.07
N VAL A 67 7.21 -3.07 -14.04
CA VAL A 67 6.28 -4.21 -13.90
C VAL A 67 4.85 -3.73 -13.82
N TYR A 68 4.58 -2.69 -13.02
CA TYR A 68 3.24 -2.15 -12.87
C TYR A 68 2.75 -1.48 -14.15
N THR A 69 3.62 -0.74 -14.83
CA THR A 69 3.30 -0.06 -16.09
C THR A 69 3.02 -1.07 -17.20
N GLN A 70 3.87 -2.08 -17.38
CA GLN A 70 3.70 -3.11 -18.39
C GLN A 70 2.48 -3.99 -18.13
N SER A 71 2.13 -4.20 -16.86
CA SER A 71 0.94 -4.97 -16.45
C SER A 71 -0.31 -4.10 -16.37
N GLU A 72 -0.25 -2.83 -16.77
CA GLU A 72 -1.40 -1.90 -16.72
C GLU A 72 -2.09 -1.88 -15.34
N ILE A 73 -1.29 -1.86 -14.27
CA ILE A 73 -1.76 -1.70 -12.90
C ILE A 73 -1.64 -0.24 -12.52
N GLU A 74 -2.78 0.44 -12.39
CA GLU A 74 -2.83 1.81 -11.88
C GLU A 74 -2.46 1.82 -10.39
N ARG A 75 -1.51 2.69 -10.02
CA ARG A 75 -1.09 2.88 -8.62
C ARG A 75 -1.45 4.29 -8.17
N ARG A 76 -2.20 4.36 -7.11
CA ARG A 76 -2.54 5.62 -6.44
C ARG A 76 -1.87 5.58 -5.06
N LEU A 77 -0.64 6.06 -5.02
CA LEU A 77 0.21 6.06 -3.83
C LEU A 77 0.10 7.40 -3.10
N GLY A 78 0.20 7.38 -1.78
CA GLY A 78 -0.01 8.56 -0.94
C GLY A 78 -1.48 8.97 -0.82
N GLU A 79 -2.41 8.09 -1.17
CA GLU A 79 -3.85 8.33 -1.09
C GLU A 79 -4.50 7.33 -0.12
N SER A 80 -5.35 7.84 0.76
CA SER A 80 -6.04 7.01 1.75
C SER A 80 -7.50 6.81 1.39
N VAL A 81 -7.96 5.57 1.45
CA VAL A 81 -9.39 5.25 1.41
C VAL A 81 -9.97 5.47 2.80
N VAL A 82 -10.97 6.33 2.92
CA VAL A 82 -11.61 6.68 4.19
C VAL A 82 -12.98 6.05 4.37
N ARG A 83 -13.61 5.61 3.27
CA ARG A 83 -14.93 4.98 3.31
C ARG A 83 -15.12 4.01 2.14
N ILE A 84 -15.89 2.96 2.40
CA ILE A 84 -16.38 2.03 1.38
C ILE A 84 -17.91 2.16 1.33
N ASP A 85 -18.43 2.58 0.19
CA ASP A 85 -19.86 2.58 -0.08
C ASP A 85 -20.23 1.31 -0.87
N ARG A 86 -20.78 0.33 -0.15
CA ARG A 86 -21.11 -0.97 -0.73
C ARG A 86 -22.35 -0.89 -1.65
N ALA A 87 -23.26 0.03 -1.37
CA ALA A 87 -24.48 0.19 -2.16
C ALA A 87 -24.17 0.84 -3.52
N ALA A 88 -23.34 1.88 -3.51
CA ALA A 88 -22.86 2.54 -4.72
C ALA A 88 -21.72 1.78 -5.42
N LYS A 89 -21.10 0.81 -4.75
CA LYS A 89 -19.85 0.16 -5.19
C LYS A 89 -18.73 1.17 -5.49
N GLU A 90 -18.46 2.03 -4.52
CA GLU A 90 -17.41 3.05 -4.60
C GLU A 90 -16.59 3.07 -3.33
N VAL A 91 -15.32 3.43 -3.47
CA VAL A 91 -14.47 3.83 -2.34
C VAL A 91 -14.29 5.35 -2.38
N GLU A 92 -14.31 5.98 -1.21
CA GLU A 92 -14.07 7.42 -1.05
C GLU A 92 -12.65 7.63 -0.52
N LEU A 93 -11.92 8.50 -1.17
CA LEU A 93 -10.57 8.89 -0.79
C LEU A 93 -10.61 10.09 0.17
N SER A 94 -9.50 10.31 0.89
CA SER A 94 -9.37 11.43 1.83
C SER A 94 -9.50 12.81 1.18
N ASN A 95 -9.29 12.93 -0.13
CA ASN A 95 -9.51 14.15 -0.90
C ASN A 95 -10.96 14.33 -1.39
N GLY A 96 -11.87 13.41 -1.04
CA GLY A 96 -13.28 13.42 -1.45
C GLY A 96 -13.56 12.77 -2.80
N GLU A 97 -12.55 12.33 -3.52
CA GLU A 97 -12.74 11.60 -4.79
C GLU A 97 -13.38 10.23 -4.53
N ARG A 98 -14.23 9.80 -5.45
CA ARG A 98 -14.85 8.48 -5.42
C ARG A 98 -14.36 7.63 -6.57
N VAL A 99 -13.93 6.43 -6.24
CA VAL A 99 -13.43 5.45 -7.21
C VAL A 99 -14.39 4.27 -7.26
N PRO A 100 -15.10 4.07 -8.38
CA PRO A 100 -16.02 2.96 -8.54
C PRO A 100 -15.27 1.63 -8.70
N TYR A 101 -15.92 0.53 -8.26
CA TYR A 101 -15.40 -0.82 -8.42
C TYR A 101 -16.51 -1.82 -8.76
N ASP A 102 -16.17 -2.88 -9.47
CA ASP A 102 -17.00 -4.09 -9.60
C ASP A 102 -16.60 -5.10 -8.51
N HIS A 103 -15.30 -5.22 -8.25
CA HIS A 103 -14.73 -6.07 -7.20
C HIS A 103 -13.78 -5.26 -6.33
N LEU A 104 -13.83 -5.51 -5.02
CA LEU A 104 -13.00 -4.81 -4.04
C LEU A 104 -12.16 -5.82 -3.27
N VAL A 105 -10.87 -5.55 -3.18
CA VAL A 105 -9.92 -6.30 -2.36
C VAL A 105 -9.44 -5.40 -1.23
N ILE A 106 -9.53 -5.88 0.01
CA ILE A 106 -9.04 -5.18 1.20
C ILE A 106 -7.75 -5.85 1.64
N ALA A 107 -6.62 -5.17 1.45
CA ALA A 107 -5.27 -5.64 1.76
C ALA A 107 -4.49 -4.60 2.58
N THR A 108 -5.15 -3.98 3.54
CA THR A 108 -4.66 -2.81 4.29
C THR A 108 -3.54 -3.13 5.30
N GLY A 109 -3.29 -4.40 5.57
CA GLY A 109 -2.27 -4.83 6.52
C GLY A 109 -2.61 -4.46 7.96
N ALA A 110 -1.59 -4.05 8.72
CA ALA A 110 -1.70 -3.71 10.13
C ALA A 110 -1.07 -2.35 10.42
N ARG A 111 -1.31 -1.81 11.60
CA ARG A 111 -0.67 -0.60 12.12
C ARG A 111 0.03 -0.92 13.44
N ASN A 112 1.03 -0.13 13.78
CA ASN A 112 1.66 -0.21 15.08
C ASN A 112 0.65 0.17 16.17
N ARG A 113 0.73 -0.53 17.29
CA ARG A 113 -0.08 -0.26 18.47
C ARG A 113 0.83 0.15 19.62
N PHE A 114 0.57 1.29 20.21
CA PHE A 114 1.23 1.68 21.44
C PHE A 114 0.62 0.89 22.60
N PRO A 115 1.45 0.21 23.40
CA PRO A 115 0.96 -0.49 24.59
C PRO A 115 0.48 0.53 25.64
N PRO A 116 -0.54 0.18 26.46
CA PRO A 116 -1.05 1.06 27.51
C PRO A 116 -0.12 1.06 28.74
N ILE A 117 1.03 1.69 28.59
CA ILE A 117 2.02 1.84 29.66
C ILE A 117 1.81 3.20 30.32
N GLU A 118 1.63 3.20 31.64
CA GLU A 118 1.47 4.42 32.42
C GLU A 118 2.71 5.32 32.27
N GLY A 119 2.50 6.60 31.99
CA GLY A 119 3.59 7.56 31.77
C GLY A 119 4.24 7.49 30.38
N LEU A 120 3.79 6.62 29.48
CA LEU A 120 4.30 6.57 28.11
C LEU A 120 3.94 7.86 27.34
N ASP A 121 4.95 8.64 27.01
CA ASP A 121 4.83 9.77 26.10
C ASP A 121 5.07 9.29 24.66
N THR A 122 3.99 9.05 23.92
CA THR A 122 4.06 8.53 22.54
C THR A 122 4.79 9.45 21.58
N SER A 123 4.91 10.75 21.88
CA SER A 123 5.68 11.70 21.07
C SER A 123 7.19 11.45 21.09
N LYS A 124 7.67 10.72 22.10
CA LYS A 124 9.07 10.36 22.27
C LYS A 124 9.39 8.92 21.84
N VAL A 125 8.37 8.19 21.39
CA VAL A 125 8.54 6.81 20.94
C VAL A 125 8.81 6.79 19.45
N LEU A 126 9.89 6.17 19.04
CA LEU A 126 10.21 5.94 17.65
C LEU A 126 9.57 4.64 17.18
N GLU A 127 8.96 4.68 16.02
CA GLU A 127 8.37 3.52 15.36
C GLU A 127 9.26 3.03 14.23
N LEU A 128 9.14 1.76 13.89
CA LEU A 128 9.84 1.18 12.74
C LEU A 128 8.85 0.34 11.92
N ARG A 129 8.16 0.99 11.00
CA ARG A 129 7.19 0.35 10.10
C ARG A 129 7.33 0.78 8.65
N THR A 130 7.80 2.00 8.40
CA THR A 130 7.91 2.59 7.06
C THR A 130 9.35 2.98 6.75
N PRO A 131 9.71 3.18 5.47
CA PRO A 131 11.02 3.71 5.12
C PRO A 131 11.30 5.07 5.78
N ALA A 132 10.28 5.91 5.95
CA ALA A 132 10.41 7.19 6.64
C ALA A 132 10.81 6.99 8.12
N HIS A 133 10.20 6.03 8.81
CA HIS A 133 10.59 5.69 10.18
C HIS A 133 12.04 5.21 10.26
N ALA A 134 12.46 4.36 9.33
CA ALA A 134 13.84 3.87 9.28
C ALA A 134 14.84 5.03 9.07
N ARG A 135 14.55 5.96 8.16
CA ARG A 135 15.39 7.15 7.94
C ARG A 135 15.49 8.03 9.19
N THR A 136 14.39 8.19 9.94
CA THR A 136 14.39 8.93 11.22
C THR A 136 15.27 8.27 12.26
N LEU A 137 15.37 6.94 12.27
CA LEU A 137 16.21 6.21 13.22
C LEU A 137 17.70 6.29 12.89
N THR A 138 18.09 6.52 11.65
CA THR A 138 19.48 6.54 11.18
C THR A 138 20.07 7.94 11.04
N GLY A 139 19.25 8.98 11.08
CA GLY A 139 19.66 10.40 11.00
C GLY A 139 19.80 11.02 12.35
#